data_d302e15b0598043174e2319b01bc9ca8
#
_entry.id   d302e15b0598043174e2319b01bc9ca8
#
_cell.length_a   1.000
_cell.length_b   1.000
_cell.length_c   1.000
_cell.angle_alpha   90.00
_cell.angle_beta   90.00
_cell.angle_gamma   90.00
#
_symmetry.space_group_name_H-M   'P 1'
#
loop_
_entity.id
_entity.type
_entity.pdbx_description
1 polymer ?
#
loop_
_entity_poly.entity_id
_entity_poly.type
_entity_poly.pdbx_seq_one_letter_code
_entity_poly.pdbx_strand_id
1 'polypeptide(L)'
;VVPRPIALISTYGEETGDNAAPFSFFNAMGENPPVLVVGLETRRHDKSLKDTTINIMKNGQFVIHLVDEGLGEAMNICAVDFPPNVSETDMAGLTMVPSTLIKPKRIQEAPVAFECEKITFLQISPDRHIVEVQTVAVLRLQRLDRVEVLGGDLQQQGVAGGVGGGGLSGHGVVSGGELHRFPWTQNRSTRECNQLNKQIISV
;
A
#
# COMPACT_ATOMS: atom_id res chain seq x y z
N VAL A 1 7.26 21.74 2.89
CA VAL A 1 5.82 21.67 2.67
C VAL A 1 5.20 20.77 3.73
N VAL A 2 4.18 21.22 4.40
CA VAL A 2 3.40 20.48 5.41
C VAL A 2 1.92 20.81 5.20
N PRO A 3 0.97 19.90 5.51
CA PRO A 3 1.20 18.53 5.96
C PRO A 3 1.81 17.64 4.88
N ARG A 4 2.47 16.53 5.29
CA ARG A 4 2.95 15.49 4.40
C ARG A 4 2.17 14.21 4.68
N PRO A 5 1.78 13.44 3.64
CA PRO A 5 1.24 12.11 3.85
C PRO A 5 2.31 11.21 4.48
N ILE A 6 1.89 10.22 5.25
CA ILE A 6 2.79 9.23 5.84
C ILE A 6 2.58 7.90 5.15
N ALA A 7 3.67 7.35 4.61
CA ALA A 7 3.76 5.98 4.16
C ALA A 7 4.32 5.13 5.30
N LEU A 8 3.52 4.27 5.92
CA LEU A 8 4.03 3.21 6.78
C LEU A 8 4.39 2.03 5.89
N ILE A 9 5.70 1.78 5.75
CA ILE A 9 6.22 0.80 4.79
C ILE A 9 6.57 -0.49 5.52
N SER A 10 5.97 -1.60 5.11
CA SER A 10 6.40 -2.94 5.51
C SER A 10 7.28 -3.58 4.47
N THR A 11 8.36 -4.23 4.93
CA THR A 11 9.32 -4.96 4.12
C THR A 11 9.58 -6.32 4.72
N TYR A 12 10.23 -7.19 3.95
CA TYR A 12 10.72 -8.48 4.41
C TYR A 12 12.23 -8.57 4.19
N GLY A 13 12.96 -8.92 5.24
CA GLY A 13 14.38 -9.26 5.19
C GLY A 13 14.59 -10.73 5.51
N GLU A 14 15.48 -11.41 4.79
CA GLU A 14 15.75 -12.83 5.04
C GLU A 14 16.35 -13.06 6.43
N GLU A 15 17.12 -12.09 6.93
CA GLU A 15 17.78 -12.15 8.24
C GLU A 15 16.97 -11.44 9.34
N THR A 16 16.23 -10.37 8.98
CA THR A 16 15.53 -9.51 9.93
C THR A 16 14.02 -9.82 10.05
N GLY A 17 13.48 -10.64 9.12
CA GLY A 17 12.04 -10.93 9.09
C GLY A 17 11.19 -9.75 8.61
N ASP A 18 9.98 -9.64 9.15
CA ASP A 18 9.06 -8.55 8.88
C ASP A 18 9.54 -7.28 9.59
N ASN A 19 9.55 -6.15 8.87
CA ASN A 19 9.94 -4.84 9.37
C ASN A 19 8.92 -3.80 8.93
N ALA A 20 8.66 -2.79 9.74
CA ALA A 20 7.81 -1.66 9.38
C ALA A 20 8.41 -0.34 9.86
N ALA A 21 8.40 0.69 8.99
CA ALA A 21 8.89 2.02 9.31
C ALA A 21 8.10 3.11 8.58
N PRO A 22 7.86 4.29 9.22
CA PRO A 22 7.17 5.40 8.60
C PRO A 22 8.11 6.30 7.80
N PHE A 23 7.61 6.77 6.65
CA PHE A 23 8.27 7.72 5.75
C PHE A 23 7.30 8.82 5.35
N SER A 24 7.73 10.09 5.47
CA SER A 24 6.90 11.25 5.15
C SER A 24 7.35 12.02 3.91
N PHE A 25 8.46 11.65 3.28
CA PHE A 25 8.79 12.07 1.92
C PHE A 25 8.19 11.08 0.93
N PHE A 26 6.88 11.22 0.67
CA PHE A 26 6.09 10.26 -0.08
C PHE A 26 5.01 10.98 -0.89
N ASN A 27 4.82 10.56 -2.14
CA ASN A 27 3.71 11.04 -2.96
C ASN A 27 3.43 10.12 -4.16
N ALA A 28 2.23 10.30 -4.78
CA ALA A 28 1.87 9.71 -6.05
C ALA A 28 2.42 10.59 -7.20
N MET A 29 3.00 9.96 -8.22
CA MET A 29 3.62 10.64 -9.37
C MET A 29 2.98 10.29 -10.70
N GLY A 30 2.14 9.29 -10.75
CA GLY A 30 1.45 8.88 -11.98
C GLY A 30 0.26 7.98 -11.69
N GLU A 31 -0.71 7.98 -12.60
CA GLU A 31 -1.91 7.15 -12.52
C GLU A 31 -1.88 5.98 -13.51
N ASN A 32 -1.15 6.13 -14.61
CA ASN A 32 -1.03 5.11 -15.63
C ASN A 32 0.39 5.11 -16.24
N PRO A 33 1.28 4.23 -15.78
CA PRO A 33 1.09 3.30 -14.65
C PRO A 33 0.96 4.03 -13.30
N PRO A 34 0.36 3.40 -12.26
CA PRO A 34 0.28 3.99 -10.94
C PRO A 34 1.65 3.97 -10.28
N VAL A 35 2.29 5.13 -10.24
CA VAL A 35 3.64 5.33 -9.74
C VAL A 35 3.61 6.09 -8.42
N LEU A 36 4.32 5.56 -7.43
CA LEU A 36 4.57 6.21 -6.15
C LEU A 36 6.07 6.47 -5.99
N VAL A 37 6.41 7.52 -5.26
CA VAL A 37 7.80 7.87 -4.96
C VAL A 37 7.99 8.05 -3.47
N VAL A 38 9.06 7.47 -2.93
CA VAL A 38 9.42 7.55 -1.50
C VAL A 38 10.87 8.01 -1.37
N GLY A 39 11.08 9.02 -0.53
CA GLY A 39 12.39 9.44 -0.09
C GLY A 39 12.83 8.67 1.14
N LEU A 40 13.98 8.00 1.06
CA LEU A 40 14.57 7.19 2.11
C LEU A 40 15.80 7.90 2.69
N GLU A 41 15.89 7.92 4.02
CA GLU A 41 17.01 8.51 4.75
C GLU A 41 17.79 7.44 5.52
N THR A 42 19.07 7.69 5.74
CA THR A 42 19.91 6.90 6.65
C THR A 42 19.52 7.14 8.11
N ARG A 43 19.95 6.26 9.02
CA ARG A 43 19.84 6.47 10.46
C ARG A 43 20.58 7.73 10.87
N ARG A 44 20.04 8.46 11.84
CA ARG A 44 20.62 9.77 12.22
C ARG A 44 21.92 9.66 13.01
N HIS A 45 22.03 8.61 13.82
CA HIS A 45 23.14 8.47 14.81
C HIS A 45 24.43 7.97 14.16
N ASP A 46 24.38 7.04 13.20
CA ASP A 46 25.55 6.38 12.62
C ASP A 46 25.62 6.47 11.09
N LYS A 47 24.61 7.08 10.47
CA LYS A 47 24.50 7.22 9.01
C LYS A 47 24.38 5.89 8.25
N SER A 48 24.10 4.79 8.95
CA SER A 48 23.84 3.50 8.32
C SER A 48 22.49 3.50 7.59
N LEU A 49 22.34 2.60 6.62
CA LEU A 49 21.06 2.39 5.96
C LEU A 49 20.05 1.77 6.94
N LYS A 50 18.80 2.22 6.87
CA LYS A 50 17.69 1.58 7.59
C LYS A 50 17.39 0.21 6.99
N ASP A 51 16.86 -0.71 7.82
CA ASP A 51 16.49 -2.06 7.36
C ASP A 51 15.51 -2.03 6.20
N THR A 52 14.52 -1.13 6.24
CA THR A 52 13.61 -0.88 5.13
C THR A 52 14.35 -0.57 3.83
N THR A 53 15.37 0.30 3.88
CA THR A 53 16.17 0.66 2.70
C THR A 53 16.95 -0.54 2.16
N ILE A 54 17.58 -1.30 3.05
CA ILE A 54 18.33 -2.52 2.69
C ILE A 54 17.42 -3.55 2.04
N ASN A 55 16.25 -3.78 2.65
CA ASN A 55 15.27 -4.75 2.15
C ASN A 55 14.72 -4.36 0.77
N ILE A 56 14.40 -3.07 0.56
CA ILE A 56 13.96 -2.55 -0.74
C ILE A 56 15.05 -2.70 -1.81
N MET A 57 16.31 -2.43 -1.45
CA MET A 57 17.43 -2.60 -2.39
C MET A 57 17.58 -4.06 -2.82
N LYS A 58 17.53 -5.00 -1.86
CA LYS A 58 17.72 -6.44 -2.10
C LYS A 58 16.53 -7.08 -2.81
N ASN A 59 15.31 -6.84 -2.33
CA ASN A 59 14.13 -7.62 -2.74
C ASN A 59 13.29 -6.91 -3.80
N GLY A 60 13.34 -5.58 -3.86
CA GLY A 60 12.57 -4.77 -4.80
C GLY A 60 11.06 -4.76 -4.56
N GLN A 61 10.55 -5.43 -3.54
CA GLN A 61 9.13 -5.51 -3.20
C GLN A 61 8.88 -5.00 -1.79
N PHE A 62 7.78 -4.29 -1.59
CA PHE A 62 7.34 -3.79 -0.28
C PHE A 62 5.88 -3.32 -0.32
N VAL A 63 5.26 -3.13 0.84
CA VAL A 63 3.90 -2.60 0.96
C VAL A 63 3.94 -1.21 1.55
N ILE A 64 3.22 -0.27 0.94
CA ILE A 64 2.98 1.07 1.47
C ILE A 64 1.57 1.10 2.06
N HIS A 65 1.46 1.50 3.33
CA HIS A 65 0.19 1.67 4.02
C HIS A 65 -0.07 3.15 4.28
N LEU A 66 -1.28 3.61 4.01
CA LEU A 66 -1.72 4.93 4.46
C LEU A 66 -2.03 4.88 5.95
N VAL A 67 -1.60 5.90 6.67
CA VAL A 67 -1.81 6.01 8.12
C VAL A 67 -3.00 6.91 8.39
N ASP A 68 -4.01 6.35 9.06
CA ASP A 68 -5.12 7.10 9.65
C ASP A 68 -4.87 7.38 11.15
N GLU A 69 -5.80 8.06 11.80
CA GLU A 69 -5.70 8.39 13.22
C GLU A 69 -5.59 7.13 14.09
N GLY A 70 -6.33 6.06 13.74
CA GLY A 70 -6.31 4.80 14.50
C GLY A 70 -4.98 4.06 14.43
N LEU A 71 -4.19 4.28 13.39
CA LEU A 71 -2.87 3.67 13.21
C LEU A 71 -1.73 4.55 13.74
N GLY A 72 -2.03 5.79 14.17
CA GLY A 72 -1.04 6.80 14.51
C GLY A 72 -0.09 6.40 15.64
N GLU A 73 -0.60 5.79 16.73
CA GLU A 73 0.26 5.34 17.85
C GLU A 73 1.19 4.19 17.44
N ALA A 74 0.67 3.18 16.76
CA ALA A 74 1.45 2.06 16.26
C ALA A 74 2.53 2.54 15.27
N MET A 75 2.20 3.48 14.38
CA MET A 75 3.14 4.10 13.48
C MET A 75 4.27 4.83 14.24
N ASN A 76 3.96 5.54 15.33
CA ASN A 76 4.99 6.20 16.15
C ASN A 76 5.93 5.20 16.82
N ILE A 77 5.43 4.03 17.24
CA ILE A 77 6.28 2.95 17.76
C ILE A 77 7.22 2.43 16.66
N CYS A 78 6.71 2.23 15.44
CA CYS A 78 7.53 1.82 14.29
C CYS A 78 8.57 2.90 13.86
N ALA A 79 8.49 4.13 14.38
CA ALA A 79 9.48 5.17 14.12
C ALA A 79 10.72 5.08 15.03
N VAL A 80 10.69 4.24 16.08
CA VAL A 80 11.79 4.07 17.03
C VAL A 80 12.88 3.19 16.40
N ASP A 81 14.14 3.58 16.60
CA ASP A 81 15.28 2.76 16.19
C ASP A 81 15.46 1.62 17.21
N PHE A 82 14.88 0.46 16.97
CA PHE A 82 15.07 -0.74 17.78
C PHE A 82 16.37 -1.48 17.42
N PRO A 83 16.90 -2.34 18.31
CA PRO A 83 17.98 -3.25 17.98
C PRO A 83 17.58 -4.22 16.83
N PRO A 84 18.55 -4.72 16.03
CA PRO A 84 18.27 -5.53 14.84
C PRO A 84 17.45 -6.80 15.04
N ASN A 85 17.34 -7.29 16.27
CA ASN A 85 16.60 -8.51 16.63
C ASN A 85 15.22 -8.23 17.25
N VAL A 86 14.77 -6.98 17.24
CA VAL A 86 13.46 -6.55 17.76
C VAL A 86 12.59 -6.11 16.58
N SER A 87 11.45 -6.78 16.43
CA SER A 87 10.47 -6.47 15.39
C SER A 87 9.65 -5.25 15.79
N GLU A 88 9.68 -4.20 14.98
CA GLU A 88 8.85 -3.00 15.15
C GLU A 88 7.36 -3.36 15.11
N THR A 89 6.98 -4.30 14.25
CA THR A 89 5.57 -4.72 14.10
C THR A 89 5.04 -5.39 15.35
N ASP A 90 5.86 -6.23 16.01
CA ASP A 90 5.49 -6.89 17.27
C ASP A 90 5.38 -5.88 18.40
N MET A 91 6.36 -4.96 18.50
CA MET A 91 6.35 -3.89 19.51
C MET A 91 5.17 -2.94 19.37
N ALA A 92 4.74 -2.69 18.13
CA ALA A 92 3.59 -1.86 17.82
C ALA A 92 2.25 -2.60 17.92
N GLY A 93 2.25 -3.92 18.16
CA GLY A 93 1.04 -4.75 18.23
C GLY A 93 0.31 -4.86 16.90
N LEU A 94 1.03 -4.76 15.78
CA LEU A 94 0.46 -4.82 14.44
C LEU A 94 0.28 -6.26 13.97
N THR A 95 -0.84 -6.52 13.29
CA THR A 95 -1.14 -7.84 12.72
C THR A 95 -0.62 -7.92 11.29
N MET A 96 0.41 -8.74 11.07
CA MET A 96 0.99 -8.97 9.76
C MET A 96 0.28 -10.10 9.02
N VAL A 97 -0.37 -9.78 7.91
CA VAL A 97 -1.10 -10.75 7.07
C VAL A 97 -0.47 -10.86 5.67
N PRO A 98 -0.58 -12.01 5.01
CA PRO A 98 -0.01 -12.19 3.68
C PRO A 98 -0.48 -11.13 2.68
N SER A 99 0.44 -10.63 1.89
CA SER A 99 0.13 -9.89 0.66
C SER A 99 -0.37 -10.85 -0.41
N THR A 100 -0.84 -10.31 -1.50
CA THR A 100 -1.48 -11.10 -2.53
C THR A 100 -0.60 -11.36 -3.73
N LEU A 101 0.15 -10.36 -4.17
CA LEU A 101 1.00 -10.44 -5.36
C LEU A 101 2.48 -10.41 -5.03
N ILE A 102 2.86 -10.02 -3.81
CA ILE A 102 4.26 -9.85 -3.40
C ILE A 102 4.57 -10.61 -2.11
N LYS A 103 5.88 -10.81 -1.82
CA LYS A 103 6.34 -11.55 -0.64
C LYS A 103 6.17 -10.80 0.70
N PRO A 104 6.50 -9.49 0.79
CA PRO A 104 6.33 -8.76 2.04
C PRO A 104 4.89 -8.77 2.52
N LYS A 105 4.68 -8.95 3.83
CA LYS A 105 3.34 -8.95 4.43
C LYS A 105 2.81 -7.53 4.55
N ARG A 106 1.48 -7.41 4.56
CA ARG A 106 0.77 -6.15 4.80
C ARG A 106 0.26 -6.07 6.24
N ILE A 107 0.08 -4.86 6.71
CA ILE A 107 -0.52 -4.54 8.02
C ILE A 107 -2.04 -4.62 7.88
N GLN A 108 -2.68 -5.46 8.68
CA GLN A 108 -4.14 -5.70 8.62
C GLN A 108 -4.94 -4.46 9.02
N GLU A 109 -4.46 -3.70 10.00
CA GLU A 109 -5.15 -2.53 10.57
C GLU A 109 -5.14 -1.32 9.63
N ALA A 110 -4.27 -1.31 8.61
CA ALA A 110 -4.15 -0.17 7.71
C ALA A 110 -5.38 -0.04 6.79
N PRO A 111 -5.96 1.19 6.64
CA PRO A 111 -7.15 1.39 5.81
C PRO A 111 -6.88 1.17 4.32
N VAL A 112 -5.65 1.42 3.88
CA VAL A 112 -5.22 1.21 2.49
C VAL A 112 -3.81 0.64 2.46
N ALA A 113 -3.60 -0.39 1.64
CA ALA A 113 -2.30 -0.97 1.38
C ALA A 113 -2.03 -1.01 -0.13
N PHE A 114 -0.86 -0.53 -0.54
CA PHE A 114 -0.34 -0.59 -1.90
C PHE A 114 0.76 -1.63 -1.95
N GLU A 115 0.55 -2.72 -2.65
CA GLU A 115 1.60 -3.69 -2.95
C GLU A 115 2.45 -3.13 -4.09
N CYS A 116 3.75 -2.98 -3.86
CA CYS A 116 4.64 -2.23 -4.73
C CYS A 116 5.83 -3.05 -5.21
N GLU A 117 6.21 -2.81 -6.48
CA GLU A 117 7.46 -3.30 -7.06
C GLU A 117 8.35 -2.12 -7.46
N LYS A 118 9.61 -2.20 -7.10
CA LYS A 118 10.61 -1.18 -7.40
C LYS A 118 10.85 -1.04 -8.90
N ILE A 119 10.72 0.18 -9.42
CA ILE A 119 11.13 0.53 -10.78
C ILE A 119 12.59 1.03 -10.74
N THR A 120 12.85 2.03 -9.93
CA THR A 120 14.14 2.72 -9.87
C THR A 120 14.53 2.98 -8.43
N PHE A 121 15.82 2.89 -8.15
CA PHE A 121 16.41 3.27 -6.87
C PHE A 121 17.59 4.20 -7.14
N LEU A 122 17.47 5.45 -6.70
CA LEU A 122 18.45 6.50 -6.94
C LEU A 122 19.11 6.92 -5.63
N GLN A 123 20.43 6.90 -5.60
CA GLN A 123 21.19 7.54 -4.53
C GLN A 123 21.43 9.00 -4.92
N ILE A 124 20.83 9.92 -4.17
CA ILE A 124 20.94 11.37 -4.41
C ILE A 124 22.17 11.95 -3.69
N SER A 125 22.44 11.44 -2.49
CA SER A 125 23.62 11.75 -1.69
C SER A 125 23.97 10.55 -0.81
N PRO A 126 25.07 10.57 -0.06
CA PRO A 126 25.39 9.49 0.89
C PRO A 126 24.24 9.16 1.87
N ASP A 127 23.45 10.18 2.26
CA ASP A 127 22.40 10.08 3.28
C ASP A 127 20.98 10.01 2.70
N ARG A 128 20.82 10.12 1.37
CA ARG A 128 19.50 10.27 0.73
C ARG A 128 19.33 9.37 -0.48
N HIS A 129 18.21 8.66 -0.49
CA HIS A 129 17.82 7.83 -1.62
C HIS A 129 16.38 8.14 -2.00
N ILE A 130 16.06 7.93 -3.28
CA ILE A 130 14.69 7.98 -3.79
C ILE A 130 14.39 6.62 -4.42
N VAL A 131 13.26 6.05 -4.07
CA VAL A 131 12.72 4.86 -4.72
C VAL A 131 11.45 5.23 -5.46
N GLU A 132 11.41 4.88 -6.73
CA GLU A 132 10.25 4.93 -7.58
C GLU A 132 9.68 3.52 -7.70
N VAL A 133 8.38 3.37 -7.49
CA VAL A 133 7.70 2.09 -7.49
C VAL A 133 6.44 2.10 -8.33
N GLN A 134 6.14 0.96 -8.93
CA GLN A 134 4.84 0.67 -9.50
C GLN A 134 3.97 -0.03 -8.45
N THR A 135 2.75 0.46 -8.27
CA THR A 135 1.73 -0.24 -7.50
C THR A 135 1.18 -1.39 -8.33
N VAL A 136 1.33 -2.62 -7.85
CA VAL A 136 0.85 -3.83 -8.54
C VAL A 136 -0.50 -4.30 -8.01
N ALA A 137 -0.85 -3.95 -6.76
CA ALA A 137 -2.17 -4.17 -6.19
C ALA A 137 -2.52 -3.08 -5.17
N VAL A 138 -3.80 -2.73 -5.07
CA VAL A 138 -4.34 -1.81 -4.07
C VAL A 138 -5.39 -2.56 -3.27
N LEU A 139 -5.21 -2.60 -1.96
CA LEU A 139 -6.14 -3.19 -1.02
C LEU A 139 -6.71 -2.08 -0.16
N ARG A 140 -8.03 -1.93 -0.17
CA ARG A 140 -8.74 -0.97 0.66
C ARG A 140 -9.55 -1.73 1.70
N LEU A 141 -9.22 -1.53 2.96
CA LEU A 141 -9.99 -2.06 4.07
C LEU A 141 -10.96 -0.96 4.52
N GLN A 142 -12.23 -1.11 4.20
CA GLN A 142 -13.25 -0.28 4.83
C GLN A 142 -13.48 -0.81 6.25
N ARG A 143 -13.49 0.08 7.23
CA ARG A 143 -13.87 -0.24 8.63
C ARG A 143 -15.34 -0.65 8.80
N LEU A 144 -16.11 -0.72 7.72
CA LEU A 144 -17.50 -1.15 7.69
C LEU A 144 -17.72 -2.05 6.46
N ASP A 145 -17.76 -3.35 6.70
CA ASP A 145 -18.41 -4.43 5.93
C ASP A 145 -18.32 -4.47 4.39
N ARG A 146 -17.45 -3.71 3.72
CA ARG A 146 -17.26 -3.81 2.28
C ARG A 146 -15.79 -3.69 1.89
N VAL A 147 -15.29 -4.75 1.28
CA VAL A 147 -14.04 -4.71 0.51
C VAL A 147 -14.38 -4.21 -0.90
N GLU A 148 -13.99 -3.00 -1.25
CA GLU A 148 -14.03 -2.55 -2.64
C GLU A 148 -12.65 -2.77 -3.25
N VAL A 149 -12.58 -3.67 -4.21
CA VAL A 149 -11.39 -3.90 -5.03
C VAL A 149 -11.43 -2.91 -6.19
N LEU A 150 -10.49 -1.97 -6.22
CA LEU A 150 -10.34 -1.04 -7.34
C LEU A 150 -9.59 -1.75 -8.47
N GLY A 151 -10.34 -2.18 -9.49
CA GLY A 151 -9.78 -2.73 -10.72
C GLY A 151 -10.43 -4.03 -11.18
N GLY A 152 -11.64 -3.96 -11.68
CA GLY A 152 -12.32 -5.05 -12.39
C GLY A 152 -13.16 -4.48 -13.52
N ASP A 153 -13.19 -5.16 -14.65
CA ASP A 153 -13.99 -4.81 -15.80
C ASP A 153 -15.47 -4.65 -15.41
N LEU A 154 -16.00 -3.43 -15.54
CA LEU A 154 -17.44 -3.23 -15.60
C LEU A 154 -17.92 -3.82 -16.93
N GLN A 155 -18.28 -5.09 -16.93
CA GLN A 155 -19.15 -5.61 -17.99
C GLN A 155 -20.46 -4.83 -17.93
N GLN A 156 -20.76 -4.13 -19.02
CA GLN A 156 -22.03 -3.51 -19.28
C GLN A 156 -23.13 -4.58 -19.23
N GLN A 157 -23.84 -4.69 -18.11
CA GLN A 157 -25.15 -5.29 -18.13
C GLN A 157 -26.15 -4.25 -18.62
N GLY A 158 -26.64 -4.51 -19.83
CA GLY A 158 -27.67 -3.69 -20.45
C GLY A 158 -28.90 -3.61 -19.56
N VAL A 159 -29.35 -2.37 -19.31
CA VAL A 159 -30.64 -2.12 -18.68
C VAL A 159 -31.72 -2.37 -19.75
N ALA A 160 -32.29 -3.56 -19.73
CA ALA A 160 -33.60 -3.80 -20.33
C ALA A 160 -34.65 -3.59 -19.24
N GLY A 161 -35.56 -2.65 -19.45
CA GLY A 161 -36.63 -2.32 -18.53
C GLY A 161 -37.60 -3.47 -18.32
N GLY A 162 -38.04 -3.66 -17.08
CA GLY A 162 -39.11 -4.55 -16.71
C GLY A 162 -39.51 -4.29 -15.26
N VAL A 163 -40.69 -3.71 -15.09
CA VAL A 163 -41.38 -3.49 -13.82
C VAL A 163 -41.86 -4.81 -13.29
N GLY A 164 -41.55 -5.14 -12.03
CA GLY A 164 -42.15 -6.33 -11.35
C GLY A 164 -41.61 -6.49 -9.95
N GLY A 165 -42.48 -6.28 -8.97
CA GLY A 165 -42.19 -6.37 -7.54
C GLY A 165 -41.92 -7.78 -7.01
N GLY A 166 -41.36 -7.87 -5.85
CA GLY A 166 -41.28 -9.08 -5.03
C GLY A 166 -39.98 -9.11 -4.22
N GLY A 167 -40.12 -8.90 -2.91
CA GLY A 167 -39.04 -9.07 -1.95
C GLY A 167 -38.51 -10.48 -1.88
N LEU A 168 -37.29 -10.62 -1.43
CA LEU A 168 -36.83 -11.67 -0.50
C LEU A 168 -35.39 -11.38 -0.06
N SER A 169 -35.24 -11.40 1.25
CA SER A 169 -33.99 -11.41 2.02
C SER A 169 -33.05 -12.54 1.59
N GLY A 170 -31.77 -12.16 1.36
CA GLY A 170 -30.72 -13.15 1.20
C GLY A 170 -29.41 -12.56 1.72
N HIS A 171 -29.11 -12.80 2.99
CA HIS A 171 -27.80 -12.50 3.58
C HIS A 171 -26.81 -13.54 3.07
N GLY A 172 -26.00 -13.18 2.12
CA GLY A 172 -24.83 -13.94 1.69
C GLY A 172 -23.58 -13.30 2.27
N VAL A 173 -23.05 -13.88 3.34
CA VAL A 173 -21.71 -13.56 3.83
C VAL A 173 -20.72 -14.18 2.87
N VAL A 174 -20.01 -13.40 2.09
CA VAL A 174 -18.86 -13.87 1.31
C VAL A 174 -17.60 -13.51 2.07
N SER A 175 -17.07 -14.49 2.80
CA SER A 175 -15.72 -14.44 3.36
C SER A 175 -14.73 -14.83 2.26
N GLY A 176 -14.03 -13.86 1.71
CA GLY A 176 -12.97 -14.11 0.72
C GLY A 176 -12.79 -12.92 -0.18
N GLY A 177 -11.74 -12.11 0.07
CA GLY A 177 -11.39 -11.01 -0.82
C GLY A 177 -10.94 -11.55 -2.16
N GLU A 178 -11.73 -11.32 -3.22
CA GLU A 178 -11.27 -11.57 -4.58
C GLU A 178 -10.29 -10.51 -5.03
N LEU A 179 -9.19 -10.98 -5.58
CA LEU A 179 -8.10 -10.18 -6.09
C LEU A 179 -8.17 -10.03 -7.58
N HIS A 180 -7.99 -8.79 -8.01
CA HIS A 180 -7.80 -8.51 -9.43
C HIS A 180 -6.37 -8.07 -9.69
N ARG A 181 -5.66 -8.87 -10.51
CA ARG A 181 -4.43 -8.48 -11.16
C ARG A 181 -4.75 -7.39 -12.18
N PHE A 182 -4.03 -6.27 -12.14
CA PHE A 182 -4.12 -5.27 -13.20
C PHE A 182 -3.40 -5.76 -14.46
N PRO A 183 -4.12 -6.15 -15.53
CA PRO A 183 -3.49 -6.37 -16.81
C PRO A 183 -3.23 -5.00 -17.46
N TRP A 184 -2.01 -4.53 -17.42
CA TRP A 184 -1.60 -3.33 -18.13
C TRP A 184 -1.51 -3.64 -19.62
N THR A 185 -2.64 -3.62 -20.31
CA THR A 185 -2.68 -3.53 -21.76
C THR A 185 -2.87 -2.07 -22.15
N GLN A 186 -2.12 -1.61 -23.13
CA GLN A 186 -1.94 -0.22 -23.58
C GLN A 186 -3.21 0.50 -24.09
N ASN A 187 -4.43 0.16 -23.66
CA ASN A 187 -5.66 0.76 -24.21
C ASN A 187 -6.75 0.94 -23.15
N ARG A 188 -6.58 1.95 -22.28
CA ARG A 188 -7.70 2.44 -21.45
C ARG A 188 -8.05 3.87 -21.79
N SER A 189 -9.37 4.17 -21.86
CA SER A 189 -9.87 5.49 -22.20
C SER A 189 -9.64 6.50 -21.06
N THR A 190 -9.43 7.75 -21.40
CA THR A 190 -9.20 8.88 -20.47
C THR A 190 -10.30 9.04 -19.39
N ARG A 191 -11.50 8.46 -19.61
CA ARG A 191 -12.62 8.51 -18.65
C ARG A 191 -12.43 7.58 -17.44
N GLU A 192 -11.85 6.41 -17.65
CA GLU A 192 -11.59 5.43 -16.55
C GLU A 192 -10.47 5.90 -15.63
N CYS A 193 -9.44 6.54 -16.21
CA CYS A 193 -8.36 7.16 -15.45
C CYS A 193 -8.85 8.31 -14.55
N ASN A 194 -9.79 9.12 -15.01
CA ASN A 194 -10.36 10.23 -14.22
C ASN A 194 -11.23 9.76 -13.04
N GLN A 195 -11.79 8.56 -13.09
CA GLN A 195 -12.58 8.00 -11.99
C GLN A 195 -11.68 7.46 -10.87
N LEU A 196 -10.56 6.84 -11.22
CA LEU A 196 -9.52 6.41 -10.27
C LEU A 196 -8.88 7.59 -9.53
N ASN A 197 -8.58 8.68 -10.24
CA ASN A 197 -8.02 9.90 -9.64
C ASN A 197 -8.94 10.54 -8.62
N LYS A 198 -10.25 10.60 -8.87
CA LYS A 198 -11.21 11.15 -7.89
C LYS A 198 -11.28 10.33 -6.60
N GLN A 199 -10.96 9.03 -6.64
CA GLN A 199 -10.99 8.17 -5.48
C GLN A 199 -9.67 8.20 -4.69
N ILE A 200 -8.53 8.45 -5.36
CA ILE A 200 -7.21 8.58 -4.70
C ILE A 200 -7.07 9.97 -4.03
N ILE A 201 -7.69 11.00 -4.58
CA ILE A 201 -7.58 12.40 -4.10
C ILE A 201 -8.65 12.74 -3.03
N SER A 202 -9.70 11.94 -2.88
CA SER A 202 -10.78 12.15 -1.91
C SER A 202 -10.61 11.39 -0.58
N VAL A 203 -9.38 11.04 -0.22
CA VAL A 203 -8.99 10.49 1.09
C VAL A 203 -8.26 11.56 1.89
#